data_5c8bfed60007cb8e340072a78bd3eb6f
#
_entry.id   5c8bfed60007cb8e340072a78bd3eb6f
#
_cell.length_a   1.000
_cell.length_b   1.000
_cell.length_c   1.000
_cell.angle_alpha   90.00
_cell.angle_beta   90.00
_cell.angle_gamma   90.00
#
_symmetry.space_group_name_H-M   'P 1'
#
loop_
_entity.id
_entity.type
_entity.pdbx_description
1 polymer ?
#
loop_
_entity_poly.entity_id
_entity_poly.type
_entity_poly.pdbx_seq_one_letter_code
_entity_poly.pdbx_strand_id
1 'polypeptide(L)'
;MDESGLTQQPKKQKLNEELDIVDRNIKCLNNLPEEILRYILSLLPTRDAIRTSILCKRWEYLWTSIPNLDFGKMDHDKRILFMNYVERVLLLRDSTDIKRFSLSCQVLYDASHVRAWISTAVRRNVQKLYLSLYHSEEPFSLPPSLFKCVTLTELELEIYGIPKLPPTVCFTNLKSLIIRYVTFSDEYLIQKPFSGLPILEELELEYCKWVNIKVVSISAPKLLYIGITEDAENQNDEKGCQVMISGVSLNVFYYIGEFYNEYRVYNSSSLVDASIFVDWSLQRQRQVAHRMYVLLTGFCRVKKLLLTNSALEVCFLLSL
;
A
#
# COMPACT_ATOMS: atom_id res chain seq x y z
N MET A 1 16.93 -19.03 67.70
CA MET A 1 15.54 -19.16 67.28
C MET A 1 15.51 -18.69 65.87
N ASP A 2 15.49 -19.66 64.93
CA ASP A 2 15.54 -19.44 63.51
C ASP A 2 14.15 -19.08 62.95
N GLU A 3 14.03 -17.97 62.28
CA GLU A 3 12.93 -17.64 61.39
C GLU A 3 13.48 -17.24 60.02
N SER A 4 13.81 -18.21 59.20
CA SER A 4 14.15 -17.95 57.77
C SER A 4 13.93 -19.20 56.92
N GLY A 5 12.62 -19.61 56.82
CA GLY A 5 12.33 -20.85 56.08
C GLY A 5 10.95 -20.95 55.43
N LEU A 6 10.30 -19.84 55.02
CA LEU A 6 8.94 -19.93 54.49
C LEU A 6 8.66 -18.83 53.45
N THR A 7 9.20 -18.89 52.23
CA THR A 7 8.59 -18.11 51.11
C THR A 7 9.07 -18.51 49.70
N GLN A 8 9.73 -19.66 49.48
CA GLN A 8 10.15 -20.04 48.11
C GLN A 8 9.33 -21.14 47.44
N GLN A 9 8.44 -21.84 48.15
CA GLN A 9 7.62 -22.93 47.59
C GLN A 9 6.50 -22.50 46.63
N PRO A 10 5.72 -21.40 46.84
CA PRO A 10 4.60 -21.07 45.94
C PRO A 10 5.02 -20.60 44.54
N LYS A 11 6.20 -20.01 44.38
CA LYS A 11 6.69 -19.56 43.05
C LYS A 11 7.14 -20.73 42.17
N LYS A 12 7.78 -21.76 42.74
CA LYS A 12 8.20 -22.95 41.99
C LYS A 12 7.01 -23.82 41.57
N GLN A 13 5.99 -23.91 42.41
CA GLN A 13 4.78 -24.67 42.10
C GLN A 13 4.00 -24.02 40.96
N LYS A 14 3.82 -22.70 41.00
CA LYS A 14 3.14 -21.91 39.94
C LYS A 14 3.87 -22.00 38.59
N LEU A 15 5.19 -21.95 38.60
CA LEU A 15 6.02 -22.11 37.41
C LEU A 15 5.91 -23.50 36.80
N ASN A 16 5.87 -24.55 37.64
CA ASN A 16 5.69 -25.93 37.18
C ASN A 16 4.29 -26.17 36.62
N GLU A 17 3.24 -25.62 37.23
CA GLU A 17 1.87 -25.70 36.71
C GLU A 17 1.74 -24.98 35.36
N GLU A 18 2.35 -23.80 35.19
CA GLU A 18 2.40 -23.08 33.92
C GLU A 18 3.16 -23.90 32.84
N LEU A 19 4.27 -24.52 33.18
CA LEU A 19 5.03 -25.38 32.26
C LEU A 19 4.23 -26.63 31.86
N ASP A 20 3.50 -27.25 32.79
CA ASP A 20 2.65 -28.41 32.51
C ASP A 20 1.44 -28.07 31.63
N ILE A 21 0.91 -26.87 31.77
CA ILE A 21 -0.16 -26.36 30.90
C ILE A 21 0.38 -26.10 29.48
N VAL A 22 1.56 -25.49 29.36
CA VAL A 22 2.22 -25.25 28.07
C VAL A 22 2.53 -26.56 27.36
N ASP A 23 3.07 -27.56 28.08
CA ASP A 23 3.41 -28.88 27.52
C ASP A 23 2.16 -29.66 27.06
N ARG A 24 1.05 -29.56 27.80
CA ARG A 24 -0.25 -30.14 27.40
C ARG A 24 -0.81 -29.46 26.15
N ASN A 25 -0.72 -28.14 26.09
CA ASN A 25 -1.19 -27.36 24.93
C ASN A 25 -0.36 -27.65 23.67
N ILE A 26 0.96 -27.78 23.81
CA ILE A 26 1.86 -28.15 22.69
C ILE A 26 1.54 -29.57 22.20
N LYS A 27 1.29 -30.53 23.11
CA LYS A 27 0.87 -31.89 22.73
C LYS A 27 -0.48 -31.91 22.03
N CYS A 28 -1.43 -31.05 22.43
CA CYS A 28 -2.73 -30.91 21.79
C CYS A 28 -2.58 -30.34 20.36
N LEU A 29 -1.80 -29.29 20.18
CA LEU A 29 -1.53 -28.68 18.85
C LEU A 29 -0.81 -29.67 17.92
N ASN A 30 0.11 -30.47 18.44
CA ASN A 30 0.83 -31.47 17.65
C ASN A 30 -0.07 -32.60 17.13
N ASN A 31 -1.26 -32.77 17.65
CA ASN A 31 -2.22 -33.78 17.17
C ASN A 31 -3.11 -33.25 16.02
N LEU A 32 -3.05 -31.96 15.72
CA LEU A 32 -3.83 -31.39 14.63
C LEU A 32 -3.29 -31.85 13.25
N PRO A 33 -4.16 -32.02 12.23
CA PRO A 33 -3.74 -32.21 10.84
C PRO A 33 -2.81 -31.10 10.37
N GLU A 34 -1.91 -31.41 9.45
CA GLU A 34 -0.90 -30.46 8.95
C GLU A 34 -1.53 -29.24 8.27
N GLU A 35 -2.65 -29.44 7.58
CA GLU A 35 -3.41 -28.38 6.92
C GLU A 35 -3.91 -27.34 7.93
N ILE A 36 -4.35 -27.79 9.10
CA ILE A 36 -4.81 -26.91 10.18
C ILE A 36 -3.63 -26.14 10.78
N LEU A 37 -2.49 -26.80 10.94
CA LEU A 37 -1.28 -26.13 11.42
C LEU A 37 -0.79 -25.07 10.43
N ARG A 38 -0.77 -25.37 9.14
CA ARG A 38 -0.43 -24.40 8.08
C ARG A 38 -1.43 -23.24 8.04
N TYR A 39 -2.71 -23.51 8.23
CA TYR A 39 -3.73 -22.46 8.32
C TYR A 39 -3.48 -21.55 9.53
N ILE A 40 -3.22 -22.11 10.71
CA ILE A 40 -2.88 -21.33 11.91
C ILE A 40 -1.64 -20.46 11.65
N LEU A 41 -0.57 -21.03 11.06
CA LEU A 41 0.63 -20.28 10.73
C LEU A 41 0.38 -19.15 9.72
N SER A 42 -0.56 -19.33 8.80
CA SER A 42 -0.92 -18.32 7.81
C SER A 42 -1.61 -17.09 8.41
N LEU A 43 -2.13 -17.20 9.63
CA LEU A 43 -2.75 -16.09 10.38
C LEU A 43 -1.75 -15.32 11.25
N LEU A 44 -0.54 -15.85 11.41
CA LEU A 44 0.50 -15.24 12.22
C LEU A 44 1.36 -14.27 11.36
N PRO A 45 1.93 -13.22 11.98
CA PRO A 45 3.01 -12.46 11.37
C PRO A 45 4.15 -13.40 10.97
N THR A 46 4.81 -13.13 9.83
CA THR A 46 5.87 -14.00 9.27
C THR A 46 6.93 -14.36 10.30
N ARG A 47 7.36 -13.38 11.11
CA ARG A 47 8.37 -13.59 12.16
C ARG A 47 7.93 -14.59 13.22
N ASP A 48 6.67 -14.54 13.62
CA ASP A 48 6.13 -15.41 14.67
C ASP A 48 5.85 -16.81 14.12
N ALA A 49 5.38 -16.91 12.86
CA ALA A 49 5.26 -18.18 12.16
C ALA A 49 6.61 -18.91 12.08
N ILE A 50 7.70 -18.21 11.75
CA ILE A 50 9.06 -18.78 11.73
C ILE A 50 9.50 -19.21 13.15
N ARG A 51 9.20 -18.41 14.17
CA ARG A 51 9.54 -18.75 15.55
C ARG A 51 8.91 -20.05 16.04
N THR A 52 7.77 -20.45 15.49
CA THR A 52 7.15 -21.73 15.85
C THR A 52 8.02 -22.94 15.50
N SER A 53 9.00 -22.79 14.60
CA SER A 53 9.94 -23.85 14.23
C SER A 53 10.74 -24.43 15.42
N ILE A 54 10.86 -23.69 16.53
CA ILE A 54 11.54 -24.14 17.74
C ILE A 54 10.68 -25.07 18.62
N LEU A 55 9.38 -25.15 18.38
CA LEU A 55 8.46 -25.90 19.24
C LEU A 55 8.74 -27.42 19.18
N CYS A 56 8.86 -27.97 17.99
CA CYS A 56 9.29 -29.36 17.79
C CYS A 56 9.62 -29.61 16.30
N LYS A 57 10.20 -30.77 15.97
CA LYS A 57 10.57 -31.18 14.60
C LYS A 57 9.43 -31.06 13.57
N ARG A 58 8.18 -31.29 14.01
CA ARG A 58 7.01 -31.19 13.13
C ARG A 58 6.77 -29.75 12.64
N TRP A 59 7.09 -28.73 13.45
CA TRP A 59 6.90 -27.31 13.12
C TRP A 59 8.07 -26.69 12.37
N GLU A 60 9.20 -27.38 12.33
CA GLU A 60 10.47 -26.87 11.83
C GLU A 60 10.36 -26.25 10.42
N TYR A 61 9.58 -26.89 9.54
CA TYR A 61 9.46 -26.48 8.14
C TYR A 61 8.04 -26.03 7.72
N LEU A 62 7.06 -26.03 8.62
CA LEU A 62 5.68 -25.69 8.25
C LEU A 62 5.56 -24.24 7.76
N TRP A 63 6.36 -23.32 8.30
CA TRP A 63 6.37 -21.93 7.89
C TRP A 63 6.85 -21.71 6.46
N THR A 64 7.59 -22.63 5.87
CA THR A 64 8.16 -22.48 4.52
C THR A 64 7.10 -22.34 3.44
N SER A 65 5.89 -22.81 3.70
CA SER A 65 4.75 -22.80 2.79
C SER A 65 3.67 -21.75 3.11
N ILE A 66 3.87 -20.88 4.11
CA ILE A 66 2.87 -19.85 4.42
C ILE A 66 2.66 -18.91 3.21
N PRO A 67 1.40 -18.63 2.83
CA PRO A 67 1.13 -17.85 1.63
C PRO A 67 1.34 -16.33 1.81
N ASN A 68 1.39 -15.86 3.05
CA ASN A 68 1.49 -14.46 3.38
C ASN A 68 2.85 -14.15 4.00
N LEU A 69 3.59 -13.23 3.38
CA LEU A 69 4.87 -12.75 3.88
C LEU A 69 4.78 -11.28 4.21
N ASP A 70 5.11 -10.95 5.45
CA ASP A 70 5.14 -9.58 5.94
C ASP A 70 6.52 -9.27 6.53
N PHE A 71 7.22 -8.36 5.86
CA PHE A 71 8.51 -7.81 6.26
C PHE A 71 8.32 -6.34 6.67
N GLY A 72 7.73 -6.15 7.85
CA GLY A 72 7.47 -4.84 8.43
C GLY A 72 8.75 -4.06 8.74
N LYS A 73 8.59 -2.78 9.04
CA LYS A 73 9.66 -1.84 9.34
C LYS A 73 10.52 -2.34 10.49
N MET A 74 11.84 -2.34 10.28
CA MET A 74 12.83 -2.56 11.34
C MET A 74 13.61 -1.29 11.63
N ASP A 75 14.15 -1.19 12.85
CA ASP A 75 15.00 -0.08 13.26
C ASP A 75 16.25 0.05 12.36
N HIS A 76 16.66 1.27 12.07
CA HIS A 76 17.80 1.59 11.22
C HIS A 76 19.08 0.85 11.61
N ASP A 77 19.32 0.70 12.91
CA ASP A 77 20.52 0.03 13.45
C ASP A 77 20.56 -1.48 13.16
N LYS A 78 19.43 -2.06 12.71
CA LYS A 78 19.30 -3.50 12.45
C LYS A 78 19.17 -3.84 10.97
N ARG A 79 19.53 -2.93 10.07
CA ARG A 79 19.36 -3.08 8.62
C ARG A 79 19.98 -4.37 8.05
N ILE A 80 21.24 -4.67 8.39
CA ILE A 80 21.91 -5.89 7.92
C ILE A 80 21.18 -7.14 8.41
N LEU A 81 20.68 -7.12 9.64
CA LEU A 81 19.90 -8.22 10.20
C LEU A 81 18.58 -8.39 9.45
N PHE A 82 17.93 -7.28 9.07
CA PHE A 82 16.72 -7.28 8.27
C PHE A 82 16.96 -7.86 6.87
N MET A 83 18.01 -7.42 6.19
CA MET A 83 18.36 -7.94 4.87
C MET A 83 18.60 -9.46 4.93
N ASN A 84 19.43 -9.91 5.85
CA ASN A 84 19.70 -11.33 6.07
C ASN A 84 18.41 -12.11 6.41
N TYR A 85 17.51 -11.50 7.19
CA TYR A 85 16.21 -12.11 7.52
C TYR A 85 15.35 -12.30 6.28
N VAL A 86 15.14 -11.24 5.47
CA VAL A 86 14.34 -11.33 4.24
C VAL A 86 14.93 -12.37 3.27
N GLU A 87 16.25 -12.32 3.03
CA GLU A 87 16.93 -13.24 2.14
C GLU A 87 16.81 -14.69 2.60
N ARG A 88 17.03 -14.96 3.88
CA ARG A 88 16.91 -16.32 4.43
C ARG A 88 15.48 -16.85 4.33
N VAL A 89 14.48 -16.00 4.62
CA VAL A 89 13.07 -16.40 4.47
C VAL A 89 12.77 -16.75 3.03
N LEU A 90 13.14 -15.90 2.07
CA LEU A 90 12.89 -16.14 0.65
C LEU A 90 13.66 -17.35 0.09
N LEU A 91 14.88 -17.59 0.59
CA LEU A 91 15.72 -18.73 0.19
C LEU A 91 15.19 -20.07 0.72
N LEU A 92 14.75 -20.10 1.99
CA LEU A 92 14.33 -21.32 2.68
C LEU A 92 12.87 -21.70 2.38
N ARG A 93 12.10 -20.81 1.74
CA ARG A 93 10.74 -21.16 1.32
C ARG A 93 10.73 -22.34 0.34
N ASP A 94 9.66 -23.10 0.41
CA ASP A 94 9.35 -24.09 -0.62
C ASP A 94 8.87 -23.43 -1.94
N SER A 95 8.40 -24.22 -2.89
CA SER A 95 7.95 -23.76 -4.20
C SER A 95 6.53 -23.18 -4.22
N THR A 96 5.87 -23.06 -3.08
CA THR A 96 4.47 -22.58 -3.01
C THR A 96 4.32 -21.10 -3.40
N ASP A 97 3.15 -20.76 -3.91
CA ASP A 97 2.79 -19.39 -4.28
C ASP A 97 2.78 -18.45 -3.07
N ILE A 98 3.06 -17.17 -3.35
CA ILE A 98 2.91 -16.09 -2.37
C ILE A 98 1.62 -15.36 -2.67
N LYS A 99 0.61 -15.47 -1.81
CA LYS A 99 -0.63 -14.71 -1.99
C LYS A 99 -0.45 -13.23 -1.66
N ARG A 100 0.20 -12.95 -0.53
CA ARG A 100 0.48 -11.59 -0.06
C ARG A 100 1.96 -11.41 0.25
N PHE A 101 2.54 -10.33 -0.27
CA PHE A 101 3.90 -9.90 0.04
C PHE A 101 3.89 -8.44 0.48
N SER A 102 4.32 -8.19 1.70
CA SER A 102 4.44 -6.85 2.28
C SER A 102 5.91 -6.60 2.62
N LEU A 103 6.46 -5.49 2.14
CA LEU A 103 7.84 -5.09 2.38
C LEU A 103 7.89 -3.61 2.73
N SER A 104 8.38 -3.30 3.93
CA SER A 104 8.63 -1.93 4.36
C SER A 104 10.10 -1.79 4.71
N CYS A 105 10.86 -1.05 3.91
CA CYS A 105 12.29 -0.87 4.12
C CYS A 105 12.83 0.44 3.55
N GLN A 106 13.98 0.83 4.09
CA GLN A 106 14.77 1.91 3.54
C GLN A 106 15.58 1.39 2.35
N VAL A 107 15.51 2.09 1.21
CA VAL A 107 16.30 1.81 0.02
C VAL A 107 17.50 2.76 -0.01
N LEU A 108 18.69 2.23 0.16
CA LEU A 108 19.96 2.95 0.03
C LEU A 108 20.80 2.27 -1.07
N TYR A 109 22.02 1.86 -0.72
CA TYR A 109 22.96 1.20 -1.66
C TYR A 109 22.54 -0.22 -2.07
N ASP A 110 21.50 -0.77 -1.47
CA ASP A 110 21.01 -2.14 -1.65
C ASP A 110 19.74 -2.26 -2.52
N ALA A 111 19.50 -1.29 -3.36
CA ALA A 111 18.39 -1.28 -4.31
C ALA A 111 18.29 -2.58 -5.15
N SER A 112 19.42 -3.24 -5.43
CA SER A 112 19.48 -4.54 -6.13
C SER A 112 18.83 -5.67 -5.34
N HIS A 113 19.01 -5.72 -4.02
CA HIS A 113 18.38 -6.72 -3.15
C HIS A 113 16.87 -6.53 -3.11
N VAL A 114 16.41 -5.29 -2.89
CA VAL A 114 14.98 -4.96 -2.89
C VAL A 114 14.32 -5.37 -4.23
N ARG A 115 14.97 -5.06 -5.36
CA ARG A 115 14.49 -5.51 -6.68
C ARG A 115 14.45 -7.03 -6.82
N ALA A 116 15.44 -7.75 -6.29
CA ALA A 116 15.49 -9.20 -6.30
C ALA A 116 14.36 -9.82 -5.47
N TRP A 117 14.06 -9.26 -4.29
CA TRP A 117 12.98 -9.72 -3.43
C TRP A 117 11.61 -9.51 -4.09
N ILE A 118 11.36 -8.33 -4.66
CA ILE A 118 10.13 -8.06 -5.42
C ILE A 118 10.01 -9.02 -6.62
N SER A 119 11.11 -9.23 -7.37
CA SER A 119 11.13 -10.17 -8.50
C SER A 119 10.86 -11.61 -8.05
N THR A 120 11.31 -11.98 -6.85
CA THR A 120 11.02 -13.29 -6.28
C THR A 120 9.55 -13.45 -5.94
N ALA A 121 8.92 -12.43 -5.33
CA ALA A 121 7.48 -12.43 -5.09
C ALA A 121 6.68 -12.56 -6.38
N VAL A 122 7.07 -11.82 -7.43
CA VAL A 122 6.44 -11.91 -8.76
C VAL A 122 6.56 -13.33 -9.36
N ARG A 123 7.76 -13.93 -9.31
CA ARG A 123 7.97 -15.32 -9.79
C ARG A 123 7.19 -16.37 -9.01
N ARG A 124 6.76 -16.03 -7.78
CA ARG A 124 5.94 -16.87 -6.90
C ARG A 124 4.45 -16.50 -6.97
N ASN A 125 4.01 -15.94 -8.11
CA ASN A 125 2.61 -15.68 -8.41
C ASN A 125 1.91 -14.78 -7.38
N VAL A 126 2.57 -13.72 -6.91
CA VAL A 126 2.01 -12.79 -5.93
C VAL A 126 0.69 -12.21 -6.43
N GLN A 127 -0.30 -12.17 -5.52
CA GLN A 127 -1.63 -11.61 -5.78
C GLN A 127 -1.82 -10.23 -5.17
N LYS A 128 -1.26 -10.01 -3.97
CA LYS A 128 -1.32 -8.75 -3.23
C LYS A 128 0.10 -8.30 -2.88
N LEU A 129 0.49 -7.14 -3.36
CA LEU A 129 1.83 -6.59 -3.15
C LEU A 129 1.76 -5.21 -2.48
N TYR A 130 2.41 -5.08 -1.33
CA TYR A 130 2.48 -3.86 -0.54
C TYR A 130 3.96 -3.47 -0.37
N LEU A 131 4.35 -2.34 -0.93
CA LEU A 131 5.72 -1.85 -0.88
C LEU A 131 5.75 -0.46 -0.25
N SER A 132 6.41 -0.32 0.89
CA SER A 132 6.71 0.97 1.52
C SER A 132 8.23 1.19 1.48
N LEU A 133 8.68 2.00 0.50
CA LEU A 133 10.09 2.22 0.18
C LEU A 133 10.46 3.68 0.42
N TYR A 134 11.35 3.93 1.37
CA TYR A 134 11.71 5.28 1.78
C TYR A 134 13.21 5.54 1.73
N HIS A 135 13.60 6.81 1.69
CA HIS A 135 14.99 7.30 1.65
C HIS A 135 15.82 6.78 0.48
N SER A 136 15.28 6.85 -0.75
CA SER A 136 16.11 6.66 -1.94
C SER A 136 16.71 8.01 -2.34
N GLU A 137 18.03 8.13 -2.34
CA GLU A 137 18.75 9.32 -2.82
C GLU A 137 18.68 9.46 -4.33
N GLU A 138 18.51 8.33 -5.03
CA GLU A 138 18.37 8.26 -6.49
C GLU A 138 16.99 7.70 -6.88
N PRO A 139 16.51 8.02 -8.10
CA PRO A 139 15.27 7.45 -8.60
C PRO A 139 15.33 5.92 -8.60
N PHE A 140 14.48 5.29 -7.78
CA PHE A 140 14.44 3.84 -7.63
C PHE A 140 13.70 3.18 -8.80
N SER A 141 14.31 2.16 -9.39
CA SER A 141 13.70 1.39 -10.46
C SER A 141 13.08 0.11 -9.91
N LEU A 142 11.75 0.01 -9.99
CA LEU A 142 11.04 -1.24 -9.74
C LEU A 142 11.36 -2.28 -10.82
N PRO A 143 11.37 -3.59 -10.50
CA PRO A 143 11.69 -4.62 -11.49
C PRO A 143 10.64 -4.63 -12.62
N PRO A 144 11.06 -4.67 -13.91
CA PRO A 144 10.12 -4.68 -15.05
C PRO A 144 9.13 -5.84 -15.03
N SER A 145 9.49 -6.97 -14.40
CA SER A 145 8.62 -8.13 -14.24
C SER A 145 7.36 -7.82 -13.43
N LEU A 146 7.43 -6.86 -12.48
CA LEU A 146 6.28 -6.42 -11.70
C LEU A 146 5.16 -5.90 -12.61
N PHE A 147 5.51 -5.06 -13.58
CA PHE A 147 4.55 -4.39 -14.47
C PHE A 147 3.90 -5.32 -15.51
N LYS A 148 4.34 -6.57 -15.55
CA LYS A 148 3.79 -7.64 -16.40
C LYS A 148 3.23 -8.79 -15.58
N CYS A 149 3.06 -8.60 -14.26
CA CYS A 149 2.57 -9.64 -13.37
C CYS A 149 1.07 -9.88 -13.60
N VAL A 150 0.73 -11.03 -14.13
CA VAL A 150 -0.66 -11.40 -14.46
C VAL A 150 -1.45 -11.92 -13.25
N THR A 151 -0.79 -12.26 -12.17
CA THR A 151 -1.45 -12.76 -10.94
C THR A 151 -1.80 -11.64 -9.96
N LEU A 152 -1.22 -10.44 -10.17
CA LEU A 152 -1.39 -9.31 -9.25
C LEU A 152 -2.79 -8.71 -9.36
N THR A 153 -3.50 -8.68 -8.23
CA THR A 153 -4.85 -8.12 -8.10
C THR A 153 -4.88 -6.85 -7.26
N GLU A 154 -3.98 -6.70 -6.31
CA GLU A 154 -3.85 -5.52 -5.45
C GLU A 154 -2.39 -5.07 -5.41
N LEU A 155 -2.16 -3.79 -5.65
CA LEU A 155 -0.84 -3.15 -5.59
C LEU A 155 -0.91 -1.87 -4.77
N GLU A 156 -0.14 -1.82 -3.71
CA GLU A 156 0.05 -0.63 -2.89
C GLU A 156 1.53 -0.22 -2.94
N LEU A 157 1.78 1.00 -3.40
CA LEU A 157 3.11 1.57 -3.55
C LEU A 157 3.21 2.85 -2.72
N GLU A 158 4.00 2.81 -1.68
CA GLU A 158 4.41 3.97 -0.90
C GLU A 158 5.89 4.23 -1.17
N ILE A 159 6.18 5.23 -2.02
CA ILE A 159 7.55 5.52 -2.46
C ILE A 159 7.82 7.01 -2.28
N TYR A 160 8.73 7.33 -1.36
CA TYR A 160 9.16 8.72 -1.13
C TYR A 160 10.21 9.11 -2.18
N GLY A 161 9.77 9.58 -3.34
CA GLY A 161 10.66 10.01 -4.41
C GLY A 161 10.12 9.79 -5.82
N ILE A 162 11.04 9.75 -6.77
CA ILE A 162 10.74 9.61 -8.20
C ILE A 162 11.01 8.16 -8.64
N PRO A 163 9.98 7.31 -8.83
CA PRO A 163 10.20 5.99 -9.37
C PRO A 163 10.49 6.04 -10.87
N LYS A 164 11.48 5.27 -11.32
CA LYS A 164 11.67 5.01 -12.76
C LYS A 164 10.66 3.95 -13.20
N LEU A 165 9.65 4.38 -13.96
CA LEU A 165 8.66 3.48 -14.52
C LEU A 165 9.11 2.94 -15.88
N PRO A 166 8.80 1.69 -16.23
CA PRO A 166 9.10 1.17 -17.57
C PRO A 166 8.19 1.81 -18.63
N PRO A 167 8.60 1.78 -19.91
CA PRO A 167 7.82 2.38 -21.00
C PRO A 167 6.43 1.77 -21.18
N THR A 168 6.23 0.52 -20.73
CA THR A 168 4.94 -0.15 -20.77
C THR A 168 4.57 -0.65 -19.38
N VAL A 169 3.45 -0.16 -18.88
CA VAL A 169 2.78 -0.65 -17.69
C VAL A 169 1.54 -1.42 -18.15
N CYS A 170 1.46 -2.71 -17.86
CA CYS A 170 0.34 -3.56 -18.26
C CYS A 170 -0.03 -4.52 -17.14
N PHE A 171 -0.96 -4.06 -16.29
CA PHE A 171 -1.53 -4.89 -15.22
C PHE A 171 -2.88 -5.43 -15.65
N THR A 172 -2.90 -6.61 -16.26
CA THR A 172 -4.13 -7.19 -16.85
C THR A 172 -5.19 -7.56 -15.83
N ASN A 173 -4.78 -7.90 -14.60
CA ASN A 173 -5.68 -8.40 -13.55
C ASN A 173 -5.70 -7.52 -12.29
N LEU A 174 -5.10 -6.33 -12.34
CA LEU A 174 -5.09 -5.41 -11.21
C LEU A 174 -6.47 -4.79 -11.01
N LYS A 175 -7.00 -4.93 -9.78
CA LYS A 175 -8.29 -4.40 -9.36
C LYS A 175 -8.17 -3.20 -8.44
N SER A 176 -7.19 -3.19 -7.56
CA SER A 176 -6.92 -2.08 -6.63
C SER A 176 -5.49 -1.60 -6.79
N LEU A 177 -5.33 -0.27 -6.96
CA LEU A 177 -4.05 0.41 -7.06
C LEU A 177 -4.03 1.61 -6.11
N ILE A 178 -3.14 1.55 -5.13
CA ILE A 178 -2.92 2.63 -4.17
C ILE A 178 -1.49 3.13 -4.32
N ILE A 179 -1.32 4.43 -4.54
CA ILE A 179 -0.01 5.06 -4.73
C ILE A 179 0.13 6.21 -3.74
N ARG A 180 1.19 6.18 -2.91
CA ARG A 180 1.46 7.20 -1.88
C ARG A 180 2.84 7.81 -2.03
N TYR A 181 2.93 9.12 -1.83
CA TYR A 181 4.16 9.93 -1.78
C TYR A 181 5.02 9.87 -3.04
N VAL A 182 4.47 9.40 -4.15
CA VAL A 182 5.20 9.30 -5.42
C VAL A 182 5.26 10.66 -6.10
N THR A 183 6.47 11.05 -6.52
CA THR A 183 6.67 12.19 -7.41
C THR A 183 6.78 11.68 -8.85
N PHE A 184 5.77 11.99 -9.66
CA PHE A 184 5.79 11.74 -11.09
C PHE A 184 6.50 12.89 -11.80
N SER A 185 7.43 12.57 -12.70
CA SER A 185 8.16 13.54 -13.51
C SER A 185 8.06 13.17 -14.99
N ASP A 186 7.96 14.16 -15.89
CA ASP A 186 7.91 13.95 -17.34
C ASP A 186 9.15 13.24 -17.88
N GLU A 187 10.31 13.40 -17.22
CA GLU A 187 11.56 12.69 -17.54
C GLU A 187 11.41 11.17 -17.48
N TYR A 188 10.54 10.67 -16.60
CA TYR A 188 10.38 9.25 -16.31
C TYR A 188 8.98 8.71 -16.63
N LEU A 189 8.05 9.58 -17.03
CA LEU A 189 6.71 9.22 -17.48
C LEU A 189 6.70 9.03 -18.99
N ILE A 190 6.75 7.79 -19.43
CA ILE A 190 6.50 7.47 -20.83
C ILE A 190 5.01 7.21 -20.98
N GLN A 191 4.35 8.15 -21.62
CA GLN A 191 2.95 8.15 -22.12
C GLN A 191 1.93 7.24 -21.37
N LYS A 192 1.02 7.84 -20.63
CA LYS A 192 -0.21 7.25 -20.07
C LYS A 192 0.01 6.18 -18.98
N PRO A 193 0.50 6.53 -17.79
CA PRO A 193 0.77 5.58 -16.70
C PRO A 193 -0.47 4.78 -16.26
N PHE A 194 -1.69 5.28 -16.55
CA PHE A 194 -2.95 4.65 -16.12
C PHE A 194 -3.75 4.03 -17.27
N SER A 195 -3.17 3.83 -18.47
CA SER A 195 -3.90 3.26 -19.62
C SER A 195 -3.86 1.72 -19.70
N GLY A 196 -2.92 1.07 -19.02
CA GLY A 196 -2.75 -0.40 -19.01
C GLY A 196 -3.50 -1.12 -17.90
N LEU A 197 -4.69 -0.62 -17.48
CA LEU A 197 -5.43 -1.07 -16.30
C LEU A 197 -6.88 -1.43 -16.67
N PRO A 198 -7.10 -2.50 -17.48
CA PRO A 198 -8.39 -2.76 -18.11
C PRO A 198 -9.51 -3.15 -17.14
N ILE A 199 -9.16 -3.70 -15.97
CA ILE A 199 -10.12 -4.16 -14.97
C ILE A 199 -9.95 -3.48 -13.61
N LEU A 200 -9.24 -2.35 -13.57
CA LEU A 200 -9.07 -1.58 -12.34
C LEU A 200 -10.41 -1.08 -11.84
N GLU A 201 -10.72 -1.42 -10.59
CA GLU A 201 -11.96 -1.07 -9.89
C GLU A 201 -11.73 0.09 -8.90
N GLU A 202 -10.54 0.17 -8.32
CA GLU A 202 -10.18 1.13 -7.27
C GLU A 202 -8.82 1.78 -7.54
N LEU A 203 -8.77 3.11 -7.47
CA LEU A 203 -7.55 3.91 -7.59
C LEU A 203 -7.47 4.92 -6.45
N GLU A 204 -6.38 4.89 -5.69
CA GLU A 204 -6.06 5.93 -4.70
C GLU A 204 -4.72 6.58 -5.02
N LEU A 205 -4.71 7.91 -5.03
CA LEU A 205 -3.53 8.73 -5.21
C LEU A 205 -3.38 9.65 -3.99
N GLU A 206 -2.48 9.30 -3.09
CA GLU A 206 -2.29 10.03 -1.85
C GLU A 206 -0.93 10.72 -1.82
N TYR A 207 -0.93 12.04 -1.61
CA TYR A 207 0.28 12.86 -1.49
C TYR A 207 1.21 12.76 -2.71
N CYS A 208 0.63 12.48 -3.89
CA CYS A 208 1.39 12.37 -5.14
C CYS A 208 1.68 13.76 -5.73
N LYS A 209 2.87 13.91 -6.34
CA LYS A 209 3.31 15.15 -6.99
C LYS A 209 3.47 14.96 -8.49
N TRP A 210 3.16 16.01 -9.28
CA TRP A 210 3.29 16.04 -10.73
C TRP A 210 4.29 17.12 -11.14
N VAL A 211 5.55 16.76 -11.34
CA VAL A 211 6.62 17.71 -11.65
C VAL A 211 6.84 17.80 -13.15
N ASN A 212 6.75 19.02 -13.71
CA ASN A 212 6.86 19.32 -15.14
C ASN A 212 5.82 18.63 -16.04
N ILE A 213 4.74 18.09 -15.47
CA ILE A 213 3.67 17.43 -16.20
C ILE A 213 2.49 18.40 -16.32
N LYS A 214 2.10 18.71 -17.55
CA LYS A 214 0.97 19.63 -17.80
C LYS A 214 -0.38 18.93 -17.73
N VAL A 215 -0.46 17.71 -18.26
CA VAL A 215 -1.71 16.95 -18.35
C VAL A 215 -1.47 15.47 -18.06
N VAL A 216 -2.31 14.92 -17.22
CA VAL A 216 -2.38 13.46 -16.94
C VAL A 216 -3.77 12.96 -17.29
N SER A 217 -3.85 11.80 -17.94
CA SER A 217 -5.12 11.14 -18.24
C SER A 217 -5.25 9.84 -17.49
N ILE A 218 -6.32 9.71 -16.73
CA ILE A 218 -6.73 8.49 -16.03
C ILE A 218 -7.92 7.90 -16.76
N SER A 219 -7.70 6.75 -17.42
CA SER A 219 -8.76 6.09 -18.19
C SER A 219 -8.74 4.59 -17.86
N ALA A 220 -9.61 4.19 -16.93
CA ALA A 220 -9.83 2.79 -16.55
C ALA A 220 -11.33 2.47 -16.70
N PRO A 221 -11.71 1.63 -17.67
CA PRO A 221 -13.12 1.47 -18.05
C PRO A 221 -13.99 0.85 -16.96
N LYS A 222 -13.40 0.14 -16.00
CA LYS A 222 -14.09 -0.49 -14.87
C LYS A 222 -13.89 0.23 -13.54
N LEU A 223 -13.30 1.43 -13.55
CA LEU A 223 -13.02 2.19 -12.33
C LEU A 223 -14.35 2.56 -11.62
N LEU A 224 -14.52 2.06 -10.41
CA LEU A 224 -15.69 2.29 -9.56
C LEU A 224 -15.42 3.37 -8.50
N TYR A 225 -14.21 3.41 -7.99
CA TYR A 225 -13.80 4.31 -6.93
C TYR A 225 -12.49 5.02 -7.29
N ILE A 226 -12.46 6.33 -7.08
CA ILE A 226 -11.22 7.12 -7.11
C ILE A 226 -11.12 7.97 -5.85
N GLY A 227 -9.99 7.82 -5.14
CA GLY A 227 -9.59 8.63 -3.98
C GLY A 227 -8.36 9.48 -4.31
N ILE A 228 -8.39 10.77 -3.99
CA ILE A 228 -7.28 11.68 -4.19
C ILE A 228 -7.05 12.47 -2.91
N THR A 229 -5.83 12.39 -2.39
CA THR A 229 -5.39 13.21 -1.25
C THR A 229 -4.16 14.02 -1.66
N GLU A 230 -4.25 15.34 -1.56
CA GLU A 230 -3.15 16.26 -1.79
C GLU A 230 -2.56 16.79 -0.48
N ASP A 231 -1.25 17.07 -0.49
CA ASP A 231 -0.55 17.69 0.63
C ASP A 231 -0.27 19.16 0.34
N ALA A 232 -0.58 19.99 1.35
CA ALA A 232 -0.39 21.44 1.28
C ALA A 232 1.10 21.86 1.30
N GLU A 233 1.96 21.12 2.00
CA GLU A 233 3.28 21.65 2.39
C GLU A 233 4.35 21.62 1.29
N ASN A 234 4.14 20.96 0.17
CA ASN A 234 5.24 20.57 -0.73
C ASN A 234 5.09 20.92 -2.22
N GLN A 235 4.17 21.78 -2.63
CA GLN A 235 4.02 22.11 -4.05
C GLN A 235 4.50 23.52 -4.37
N ASN A 236 5.73 23.63 -4.87
CA ASN A 236 6.35 24.89 -5.30
C ASN A 236 5.87 25.40 -6.68
N ASP A 237 4.95 24.68 -7.35
CA ASP A 237 4.53 25.03 -8.71
C ASP A 237 3.14 25.68 -8.70
N GLU A 238 3.09 26.99 -8.98
CA GLU A 238 1.85 27.78 -9.01
C GLU A 238 0.84 27.29 -10.07
N LYS A 239 1.30 26.57 -11.10
CA LYS A 239 0.45 26.19 -12.23
C LYS A 239 -0.30 24.88 -12.03
N GLY A 240 0.23 23.92 -11.27
CA GLY A 240 -0.33 22.60 -11.09
C GLY A 240 -0.49 21.80 -12.39
N CYS A 241 -0.87 20.53 -12.25
CA CYS A 241 -1.16 19.62 -13.35
C CYS A 241 -2.67 19.56 -13.62
N GLN A 242 -3.07 19.38 -14.88
CA GLN A 242 -4.45 19.05 -15.23
C GLN A 242 -4.65 17.53 -15.24
N VAL A 243 -5.47 17.02 -14.36
CA VAL A 243 -5.77 15.57 -14.23
C VAL A 243 -7.14 15.30 -14.82
N MET A 244 -7.17 14.57 -15.93
CA MET A 244 -8.37 14.23 -16.69
C MET A 244 -8.80 12.80 -16.34
N ILE A 245 -9.98 12.63 -15.77
CA ILE A 245 -10.51 11.35 -15.30
C ILE A 245 -11.70 10.96 -16.16
N SER A 246 -11.60 9.80 -16.84
CA SER A 246 -12.74 9.21 -17.56
C SER A 246 -13.54 8.33 -16.62
N GLY A 247 -14.79 8.74 -16.31
CA GLY A 247 -15.62 8.15 -15.27
C GLY A 247 -16.75 7.28 -15.77
N VAL A 248 -16.58 6.51 -16.85
CA VAL A 248 -17.67 5.70 -17.46
C VAL A 248 -18.37 4.77 -16.47
N SER A 249 -17.61 4.13 -15.58
CA SER A 249 -18.14 3.24 -14.52
C SER A 249 -18.01 3.84 -13.12
N LEU A 250 -17.45 5.05 -13.01
CA LEU A 250 -17.11 5.67 -11.73
C LEU A 250 -18.38 5.90 -10.89
N ASN A 251 -18.41 5.32 -9.70
CA ASN A 251 -19.53 5.40 -8.78
C ASN A 251 -19.25 6.33 -7.60
N VAL A 252 -18.01 6.35 -7.12
CA VAL A 252 -17.58 7.12 -5.95
C VAL A 252 -16.35 7.95 -6.27
N PHE A 253 -16.42 9.25 -5.96
CA PHE A 253 -15.30 10.18 -6.04
C PHE A 253 -15.00 10.74 -4.66
N TYR A 254 -13.74 10.65 -4.23
CA TYR A 254 -13.27 11.14 -2.94
C TYR A 254 -12.08 12.07 -3.13
N TYR A 255 -12.12 13.24 -2.49
CA TYR A 255 -11.05 14.22 -2.57
C TYR A 255 -10.79 14.89 -1.21
N ILE A 256 -9.51 14.97 -0.85
CA ILE A 256 -9.02 15.80 0.27
C ILE A 256 -7.86 16.64 -0.22
N GLY A 257 -7.87 17.95 0.03
CA GLY A 257 -6.74 18.82 -0.25
C GLY A 257 -7.10 20.26 -0.58
N GLU A 258 -6.14 20.99 -1.12
CA GLU A 258 -6.25 22.41 -1.48
C GLU A 258 -6.33 22.67 -3.00
N PHE A 259 -6.67 21.68 -3.78
CA PHE A 259 -6.72 21.81 -5.24
C PHE A 259 -5.42 22.38 -5.85
N TYR A 260 -4.28 21.79 -5.51
CA TYR A 260 -3.01 22.13 -6.16
C TYR A 260 -3.00 21.79 -7.65
N ASN A 261 -3.76 20.75 -8.02
CA ASN A 261 -3.99 20.34 -9.39
C ASN A 261 -5.42 20.64 -9.81
N GLU A 262 -5.65 20.71 -11.13
CA GLU A 262 -6.99 20.86 -11.70
C GLU A 262 -7.54 19.48 -12.08
N TYR A 263 -8.65 19.09 -11.49
CA TYR A 263 -9.30 17.80 -11.76
C TYR A 263 -10.53 18.00 -12.64
N ARG A 264 -10.61 17.20 -13.71
CA ARG A 264 -11.77 17.17 -14.62
C ARG A 264 -12.28 15.75 -14.76
N VAL A 265 -13.55 15.54 -14.45
CA VAL A 265 -14.21 14.25 -14.61
C VAL A 265 -15.11 14.30 -15.84
N TYR A 266 -14.93 13.33 -16.73
CA TYR A 266 -15.69 13.18 -17.96
C TYR A 266 -16.48 11.88 -17.94
N ASN A 267 -17.60 11.84 -18.70
CA ASN A 267 -18.43 10.64 -18.83
C ASN A 267 -18.89 10.08 -17.47
N SER A 268 -19.21 10.98 -16.54
CA SER A 268 -19.52 10.66 -15.13
C SER A 268 -20.99 10.28 -14.90
N SER A 269 -21.67 9.72 -15.88
CA SER A 269 -23.11 9.39 -15.79
C SER A 269 -23.43 8.33 -14.71
N SER A 270 -22.46 7.54 -14.31
CA SER A 270 -22.54 6.52 -13.24
C SER A 270 -22.18 7.05 -11.85
N LEU A 271 -21.62 8.28 -11.74
CA LEU A 271 -21.18 8.84 -10.47
C LEU A 271 -22.38 9.15 -9.57
N VAL A 272 -22.44 8.48 -8.43
CA VAL A 272 -23.54 8.59 -7.46
C VAL A 272 -23.14 9.39 -6.23
N ASP A 273 -21.97 9.08 -5.66
CA ASP A 273 -21.46 9.66 -4.44
C ASP A 273 -20.18 10.45 -4.69
N ALA A 274 -20.11 11.68 -4.19
CA ALA A 274 -18.93 12.50 -4.23
C ALA A 274 -18.67 13.14 -2.85
N SER A 275 -17.42 13.10 -2.39
CA SER A 275 -17.00 13.72 -1.14
C SER A 275 -15.79 14.61 -1.41
N ILE A 276 -15.87 15.89 -1.04
CA ILE A 276 -14.82 16.89 -1.25
C ILE A 276 -14.52 17.57 0.08
N PHE A 277 -13.34 17.30 0.61
CA PHE A 277 -12.83 17.89 1.83
C PHE A 277 -11.73 18.90 1.46
N VAL A 278 -12.06 20.17 1.57
CA VAL A 278 -11.11 21.26 1.26
C VAL A 278 -10.57 21.79 2.59
N ASP A 279 -9.26 21.76 2.71
CA ASP A 279 -8.52 22.56 3.69
C ASP A 279 -7.75 23.61 2.91
N TRP A 280 -7.87 24.88 3.22
CA TRP A 280 -7.39 25.94 2.35
C TRP A 280 -6.74 27.09 3.11
N SER A 281 -5.65 27.62 2.52
CA SER A 281 -5.01 28.82 2.97
C SER A 281 -5.66 30.08 2.33
N LEU A 282 -5.73 31.16 3.08
CA LEU A 282 -6.30 32.44 2.63
C LEU A 282 -5.69 32.97 1.32
N GLN A 283 -4.48 32.57 0.96
CA GLN A 283 -3.74 33.07 -0.18
C GLN A 283 -4.21 32.52 -1.53
N ARG A 284 -4.88 31.36 -1.60
CA ARG A 284 -5.22 30.65 -2.85
C ARG A 284 -6.72 30.54 -3.14
N GLN A 285 -7.57 31.24 -2.39
CA GLN A 285 -9.03 31.10 -2.45
C GLN A 285 -9.63 31.11 -3.85
N ARG A 286 -9.26 32.07 -4.69
CA ARG A 286 -9.82 32.18 -6.06
C ARG A 286 -9.42 31.01 -6.94
N GLN A 287 -8.20 30.50 -6.80
CA GLN A 287 -7.71 29.38 -7.59
C GLN A 287 -8.38 28.07 -7.15
N VAL A 288 -8.50 27.84 -5.84
CA VAL A 288 -9.24 26.72 -5.26
C VAL A 288 -10.69 26.74 -5.71
N ALA A 289 -11.34 27.90 -5.62
CA ALA A 289 -12.73 28.10 -6.07
C ALA A 289 -12.89 27.74 -7.55
N HIS A 290 -12.04 28.25 -8.42
CA HIS A 290 -12.08 27.96 -9.85
C HIS A 290 -11.89 26.45 -10.12
N ARG A 291 -10.87 25.82 -9.53
CA ARG A 291 -10.58 24.38 -9.75
C ARG A 291 -11.67 23.47 -9.20
N MET A 292 -12.23 23.81 -8.05
CA MET A 292 -13.38 23.11 -7.49
C MET A 292 -14.62 23.26 -8.40
N TYR A 293 -14.89 24.46 -8.93
CA TYR A 293 -15.97 24.67 -9.89
C TYR A 293 -15.77 23.80 -11.13
N VAL A 294 -14.57 23.75 -11.69
CA VAL A 294 -14.23 22.90 -12.86
C VAL A 294 -14.50 21.42 -12.55
N LEU A 295 -14.14 20.95 -11.38
CA LEU A 295 -14.44 19.58 -10.95
C LEU A 295 -15.96 19.32 -10.86
N LEU A 296 -16.69 20.22 -10.20
CA LEU A 296 -18.14 20.09 -10.00
C LEU A 296 -18.92 20.12 -11.30
N THR A 297 -18.45 20.82 -12.35
CA THR A 297 -19.09 20.78 -13.68
C THR A 297 -19.10 19.38 -14.30
N GLY A 298 -18.19 18.50 -13.89
CA GLY A 298 -18.16 17.11 -14.28
C GLY A 298 -19.18 16.20 -13.55
N PHE A 299 -19.85 16.68 -12.50
CA PHE A 299 -20.74 15.88 -11.65
C PHE A 299 -22.21 15.95 -12.09
N CYS A 300 -22.49 15.43 -13.28
CA CYS A 300 -23.82 15.61 -13.91
C CYS A 300 -24.97 14.87 -13.21
N ARG A 301 -24.69 13.77 -12.46
CA ARG A 301 -25.73 12.88 -11.90
C ARG A 301 -25.48 12.49 -10.45
N VAL A 302 -24.62 13.19 -9.74
CA VAL A 302 -24.32 12.92 -8.34
C VAL A 302 -25.60 13.05 -7.50
N LYS A 303 -25.92 12.00 -6.74
CA LYS A 303 -27.07 11.96 -5.83
C LYS A 303 -26.71 12.42 -4.43
N LYS A 304 -25.48 12.14 -4.01
CA LYS A 304 -24.99 12.49 -2.69
C LYS A 304 -23.66 13.23 -2.83
N LEU A 305 -23.68 14.51 -2.45
CA LEU A 305 -22.51 15.37 -2.43
C LEU A 305 -22.21 15.79 -0.98
N LEU A 306 -21.04 15.38 -0.48
CA LEU A 306 -20.55 15.78 0.83
C LEU A 306 -19.46 16.83 0.66
N LEU A 307 -19.65 18.00 1.25
CA LEU A 307 -18.70 19.11 1.22
C LEU A 307 -18.37 19.54 2.67
N THR A 308 -17.11 19.90 2.93
CA THR A 308 -16.74 20.58 4.19
C THR A 308 -17.29 22.01 4.22
N ASN A 309 -17.37 22.61 5.39
CA ASN A 309 -17.74 24.03 5.53
C ASN A 309 -16.79 24.94 4.73
N SER A 310 -15.49 24.66 4.76
CA SER A 310 -14.49 25.37 3.98
C SER A 310 -14.76 25.26 2.46
N ALA A 311 -15.19 24.10 1.98
CA ALA A 311 -15.57 23.91 0.58
C ALA A 311 -16.82 24.74 0.21
N LEU A 312 -17.78 24.85 1.10
CA LEU A 312 -18.97 25.69 0.89
C LEU A 312 -18.62 27.17 0.82
N GLU A 313 -17.75 27.68 1.72
CA GLU A 313 -17.25 29.06 1.68
C GLU A 313 -16.58 29.37 0.34
N VAL A 314 -15.78 28.43 -0.19
CA VAL A 314 -15.19 28.56 -1.52
C VAL A 314 -16.23 28.67 -2.63
N CYS A 315 -17.35 27.94 -2.56
CA CYS A 315 -18.43 28.04 -3.52
C CYS A 315 -19.08 29.44 -3.52
N PHE A 316 -19.23 30.09 -2.37
CA PHE A 316 -19.78 31.44 -2.27
C PHE A 316 -18.91 32.48 -2.97
N LEU A 317 -17.59 32.31 -2.99
CA LEU A 317 -16.65 33.19 -3.69
C LEU A 317 -16.82 33.19 -5.22
N LEU A 318 -17.45 32.14 -5.78
CA LEU A 318 -17.74 32.06 -7.22
C LEU A 318 -19.02 32.78 -7.61
N SER A 319 -19.85 33.14 -6.66
CA SER A 319 -21.12 33.85 -6.88
C SER A 319 -20.98 35.38 -6.79
N LEU A 320 -19.80 35.86 -6.43
CA LEU A 320 -19.42 37.31 -6.42
C LEU A 320 -18.54 37.64 -7.62
#